data_ff543a21241bd8dc71b30ffb98068cb2
#
_entry.id   ff543a21241bd8dc71b30ffb98068cb2
#
_cell.length_a   1.000
_cell.length_b   1.000
_cell.length_c   1.000
_cell.angle_alpha   90.00
_cell.angle_beta   90.00
_cell.angle_gamma   90.00
#
_symmetry.space_group_name_H-M   'P 1'
#
loop_
_entity.id
_entity.type
_entity.pdbx_description
1 polymer ?
#
loop_
_entity_poly.entity_id
_entity_poly.type
_entity_poly.pdbx_seq_one_letter_code
_entity_poly.pdbx_strand_id
1 'polypeptide(L)'
;MPRTGALLSLSREHHTSLVMARAARKAADANNNLVCLEVLMRIEAHWHAVLVAHFAQEEQLIQLAADALDSESIMRILSEHAELHRLACGPCLLEPVVRLRRFGDLLAAHVRYEERVIFPQLQSHSGMTSEALLNPNHSER
;
A
#
# COMPACT_ATOMS: atom_id res chain seq x y z
N MET A 1 15.70 8.66 10.03
CA MET A 1 15.93 9.58 8.92
C MET A 1 14.61 9.99 8.30
N PRO A 2 14.35 11.27 8.10
CA PRO A 2 13.09 11.69 7.49
C PRO A 2 12.97 11.24 6.04
N ARG A 3 11.76 10.93 5.62
CA ARG A 3 11.47 10.59 4.23
C ARG A 3 11.55 11.84 3.37
N THR A 4 12.01 11.68 2.13
CA THR A 4 12.12 12.77 1.17
C THR A 4 11.58 12.33 -0.19
N GLY A 5 11.19 13.32 -1.02
CA GLY A 5 10.78 13.08 -2.40
C GLY A 5 9.65 12.08 -2.54
N ALA A 6 9.82 11.12 -3.44
CA ALA A 6 8.80 10.11 -3.72
C ALA A 6 8.45 9.29 -2.47
N LEU A 7 9.44 8.96 -1.64
CA LEU A 7 9.18 8.21 -0.41
C LEU A 7 8.35 9.00 0.59
N LEU A 8 8.55 10.33 0.67
CA LEU A 8 7.73 11.15 1.54
C LEU A 8 6.28 11.14 1.11
N SER A 9 6.03 11.27 -0.19
CA SER A 9 4.68 11.23 -0.75
C SER A 9 4.01 9.90 -0.43
N LEU A 10 4.73 8.79 -0.64
CA LEU A 10 4.20 7.45 -0.35
C LEU A 10 3.93 7.26 1.14
N SER A 11 4.82 7.76 2.01
CA SER A 11 4.60 7.69 3.46
C SER A 11 3.37 8.47 3.90
N ARG A 12 3.12 9.63 3.27
CA ARG A 12 1.91 10.40 3.56
C ARG A 12 0.65 9.64 3.16
N GLU A 13 0.70 8.96 2.01
CA GLU A 13 -0.43 8.13 1.57
C GLU A 13 -0.66 6.94 2.49
N HIS A 14 0.39 6.45 3.15
CA HIS A 14 0.24 5.39 4.16
C HIS A 14 -0.68 5.82 5.30
N HIS A 15 -0.66 7.09 5.66
CA HIS A 15 -1.56 7.58 6.70
C HIS A 15 -3.02 7.38 6.31
N THR A 16 -3.39 7.74 5.09
CA THR A 16 -4.75 7.53 4.59
C THR A 16 -5.09 6.04 4.51
N SER A 17 -4.12 5.21 4.08
CA SER A 17 -4.32 3.77 4.00
C SER A 17 -4.59 3.16 5.38
N LEU A 18 -3.89 3.64 6.42
CA LEU A 18 -4.13 3.16 7.78
C LEU A 18 -5.52 3.56 8.28
N VAL A 19 -6.02 4.73 7.88
CA VAL A 19 -7.39 5.12 8.19
C VAL A 19 -8.39 4.16 7.55
N MET A 20 -8.15 3.76 6.29
CA MET A 20 -9.00 2.79 5.60
C MET A 20 -8.92 1.41 6.25
N ALA A 21 -7.71 0.99 6.66
CA ALA A 21 -7.55 -0.29 7.35
C ALA A 21 -8.34 -0.32 8.66
N ARG A 22 -8.31 0.77 9.40
CA ARG A 22 -9.06 0.89 10.65
C ARG A 22 -10.56 0.84 10.39
N ALA A 23 -11.02 1.56 9.36
CA ALA A 23 -12.44 1.55 9.00
C ALA A 23 -12.90 0.14 8.62
N ALA A 24 -12.09 -0.60 7.89
CA ALA A 24 -12.40 -1.97 7.51
C ALA A 24 -12.55 -2.88 8.73
N ARG A 25 -11.60 -2.79 9.68
CA ARG A 25 -11.65 -3.61 10.89
C ARG A 25 -12.83 -3.25 11.77
N LYS A 26 -13.13 -1.95 11.89
CA LYS A 26 -14.25 -1.47 12.67
C LYS A 26 -15.59 -1.96 12.10
N ALA A 27 -15.73 -1.92 10.78
CA ALA A 27 -16.94 -2.43 10.11
C ALA A 27 -17.08 -3.94 10.31
N ALA A 28 -15.98 -4.69 10.23
CA ALA A 28 -15.98 -6.13 10.48
C ALA A 28 -16.41 -6.43 11.92
N ASP A 29 -15.92 -5.65 12.88
CA ASP A 29 -16.27 -5.84 14.29
C ASP A 29 -17.76 -5.57 14.55
N ALA A 30 -18.33 -4.61 13.83
CA ALA A 30 -19.76 -4.31 13.95
C ALA A 30 -20.65 -5.46 13.42
N ASN A 31 -20.11 -6.28 12.54
CA ASN A 31 -20.73 -7.49 12.00
C ASN A 31 -22.13 -7.21 11.42
N ASN A 32 -22.23 -6.11 10.67
CA ASN A 32 -23.47 -5.69 10.01
C ASN A 32 -23.22 -5.66 8.51
N ASN A 33 -23.97 -6.46 7.74
CA ASN A 33 -23.73 -6.61 6.31
C ASN A 33 -23.87 -5.30 5.53
N LEU A 34 -24.83 -4.46 5.88
CA LEU A 34 -25.00 -3.19 5.16
C LEU A 34 -23.83 -2.25 5.38
N VAL A 35 -23.35 -2.17 6.63
CA VAL A 35 -22.16 -1.37 6.96
C VAL A 35 -20.95 -1.92 6.24
N CYS A 36 -20.79 -3.24 6.23
CA CYS A 36 -19.64 -3.88 5.56
C CYS A 36 -19.65 -3.60 4.06
N LEU A 37 -20.81 -3.69 3.42
CA LEU A 37 -20.90 -3.42 1.98
C LEU A 37 -20.60 -1.96 1.66
N GLU A 38 -21.04 -1.03 2.50
CA GLU A 38 -20.76 0.39 2.35
C GLU A 38 -19.24 0.64 2.45
N VAL A 39 -18.59 0.04 3.43
CA VAL A 39 -17.13 0.21 3.60
C VAL A 39 -16.36 -0.44 2.46
N LEU A 40 -16.83 -1.60 1.96
CA LEU A 40 -16.21 -2.22 0.78
C LEU A 40 -16.28 -1.30 -0.43
N MET A 41 -17.39 -0.58 -0.62
CA MET A 41 -17.50 0.38 -1.72
C MET A 41 -16.50 1.53 -1.55
N ARG A 42 -16.31 2.00 -0.32
CA ARG A 42 -15.32 3.05 -0.02
C ARG A 42 -13.91 2.56 -0.26
N ILE A 43 -13.62 1.31 0.06
CA ILE A 43 -12.30 0.72 -0.16
C ILE A 43 -12.02 0.59 -1.66
N GLU A 44 -13.00 0.15 -2.44
CA GLU A 44 -12.85 0.07 -3.88
C GLU A 44 -12.58 1.45 -4.48
N ALA A 45 -13.32 2.47 -4.04
CA ALA A 45 -13.09 3.84 -4.49
C ALA A 45 -11.68 4.33 -4.11
N HIS A 46 -11.23 4.01 -2.90
CA HIS A 46 -9.88 4.37 -2.45
C HIS A 46 -8.81 3.64 -3.28
N TRP A 47 -9.06 2.39 -3.63
CA TRP A 47 -8.16 1.65 -4.51
C TRP A 47 -7.93 2.41 -5.82
N HIS A 48 -9.00 2.80 -6.49
CA HIS A 48 -8.88 3.49 -7.77
C HIS A 48 -8.33 4.90 -7.64
N ALA A 49 -8.66 5.60 -6.55
CA ALA A 49 -8.22 6.98 -6.36
C ALA A 49 -6.78 7.09 -5.90
N VAL A 50 -6.28 6.15 -5.10
CA VAL A 50 -4.99 6.27 -4.44
C VAL A 50 -4.12 5.03 -4.59
N LEU A 51 -4.61 3.86 -4.18
CA LEU A 51 -3.74 2.70 -3.98
C LEU A 51 -3.15 2.14 -5.26
N VAL A 52 -3.89 2.17 -6.37
CA VAL A 52 -3.37 1.62 -7.63
C VAL A 52 -2.12 2.38 -8.06
N ALA A 53 -2.14 3.71 -8.02
CA ALA A 53 -0.96 4.52 -8.37
C ALA A 53 0.13 4.41 -7.32
N HIS A 54 -0.25 4.37 -6.04
CA HIS A 54 0.67 4.22 -4.92
C HIS A 54 1.51 2.93 -5.07
N PHE A 55 0.84 1.80 -5.29
CA PHE A 55 1.54 0.52 -5.43
C PHE A 55 2.39 0.46 -6.70
N ALA A 56 1.90 1.05 -7.80
CA ALA A 56 2.68 1.11 -9.04
C ALA A 56 3.98 1.90 -8.82
N GLN A 57 3.91 3.02 -8.12
CA GLN A 57 5.09 3.83 -7.82
C GLN A 57 6.05 3.08 -6.89
N GLU A 58 5.54 2.39 -5.89
CA GLU A 58 6.38 1.57 -5.00
C GLU A 58 7.11 0.50 -5.79
N GLU A 59 6.42 -0.17 -6.71
CA GLU A 59 7.03 -1.23 -7.51
C GLU A 59 8.13 -0.70 -8.42
N GLN A 60 7.96 0.50 -8.96
CA GLN A 60 9.02 1.15 -9.73
C GLN A 60 10.26 1.42 -8.88
N LEU A 61 10.07 1.95 -7.67
CA LEU A 61 11.19 2.24 -6.77
C LEU A 61 11.90 0.95 -6.34
N ILE A 62 11.13 -0.09 -6.05
CA ILE A 62 11.69 -1.39 -5.67
C ILE A 62 12.51 -1.96 -6.83
N GLN A 63 12.03 -1.85 -8.05
CA GLN A 63 12.74 -2.34 -9.23
C GLN A 63 14.07 -1.60 -9.42
N LEU A 64 14.08 -0.29 -9.20
CA LEU A 64 15.31 0.51 -9.31
C LEU A 64 16.33 0.14 -8.25
N ALA A 65 15.91 -0.34 -7.09
CA ALA A 65 16.76 -0.70 -5.97
C ALA A 65 16.83 -2.21 -5.74
N ALA A 66 16.48 -3.02 -6.74
CA ALA A 66 16.35 -4.46 -6.56
C ALA A 66 17.65 -5.13 -6.13
N ASP A 67 18.81 -4.57 -6.53
CA ASP A 67 20.11 -5.08 -6.14
C ASP A 67 20.41 -4.88 -4.65
N ALA A 68 19.75 -3.91 -4.01
CA ALA A 68 19.95 -3.58 -2.61
C ALA A 68 18.92 -4.21 -1.68
N LEU A 69 17.85 -4.78 -2.23
CA LEU A 69 16.77 -5.35 -1.46
C LEU A 69 16.83 -6.88 -1.49
N ASP A 70 16.41 -7.50 -0.39
CA ASP A 70 16.30 -8.93 -0.29
C ASP A 70 15.17 -9.43 -1.21
N SER A 71 15.43 -10.50 -1.97
CA SER A 71 14.45 -11.04 -2.91
C SER A 71 13.16 -11.51 -2.22
N GLU A 72 13.27 -12.02 -0.99
CA GLU A 72 12.08 -12.42 -0.23
C GLU A 72 11.22 -11.23 0.14
N SER A 73 11.84 -10.10 0.47
CA SER A 73 11.14 -8.86 0.76
C SER A 73 10.39 -8.34 -0.46
N ILE A 74 11.05 -8.39 -1.62
CA ILE A 74 10.42 -7.98 -2.88
C ILE A 74 9.20 -8.86 -3.18
N MET A 75 9.36 -10.17 -3.08
CA MET A 75 8.27 -11.10 -3.33
C MET A 75 7.11 -10.88 -2.36
N ARG A 76 7.41 -10.61 -1.10
CA ARG A 76 6.39 -10.32 -0.11
C ARG A 76 5.57 -9.09 -0.49
N ILE A 77 6.25 -8.00 -0.87
CA ILE A 77 5.57 -6.76 -1.24
C ILE A 77 4.66 -6.98 -2.45
N LEU A 78 5.18 -7.63 -3.50
CA LEU A 78 4.40 -7.87 -4.72
C LEU A 78 3.20 -8.78 -4.45
N SER A 79 3.39 -9.80 -3.64
CA SER A 79 2.32 -10.73 -3.25
C SER A 79 1.24 -10.01 -2.44
N GLU A 80 1.64 -9.13 -1.53
CA GLU A 80 0.69 -8.37 -0.71
C GLU A 80 -0.07 -7.36 -1.56
N HIS A 81 0.58 -6.71 -2.53
CA HIS A 81 -0.12 -5.82 -3.46
C HIS A 81 -1.21 -6.57 -4.24
N ALA A 82 -0.89 -7.77 -4.74
CA ALA A 82 -1.85 -8.58 -5.49
C ALA A 82 -3.03 -8.99 -4.60
N GLU A 83 -2.76 -9.40 -3.37
CA GLU A 83 -3.82 -9.83 -2.45
C GLU A 83 -4.69 -8.64 -2.03
N LEU A 84 -4.08 -7.49 -1.76
CA LEU A 84 -4.83 -6.28 -1.43
C LEU A 84 -5.73 -5.85 -2.58
N HIS A 85 -5.23 -5.95 -3.82
CA HIS A 85 -6.03 -5.66 -5.00
C HIS A 85 -7.27 -6.57 -5.07
N ARG A 86 -7.05 -7.87 -4.89
CA ARG A 86 -8.14 -8.84 -4.93
C ARG A 86 -9.18 -8.55 -3.84
N LEU A 87 -8.73 -8.23 -2.62
CA LEU A 87 -9.63 -7.94 -1.51
C LEU A 87 -10.37 -6.61 -1.69
N ALA A 88 -9.74 -5.63 -2.34
CA ALA A 88 -10.33 -4.30 -2.51
C ALA A 88 -11.38 -4.26 -3.63
N CYS A 89 -11.10 -4.86 -4.77
CA CYS A 89 -11.97 -4.70 -5.93
C CYS A 89 -12.03 -5.89 -6.87
N GLY A 90 -11.35 -6.98 -6.55
CA GLY A 90 -11.40 -8.19 -7.38
C GLY A 90 -12.60 -9.04 -7.07
N PRO A 91 -12.89 -10.05 -7.93
CA PRO A 91 -13.86 -11.07 -7.55
C PRO A 91 -13.36 -11.79 -6.30
N CYS A 92 -14.20 -11.89 -5.30
CA CYS A 92 -13.82 -12.46 -4.01
C CYS A 92 -15.00 -13.24 -3.43
N LEU A 93 -14.74 -14.49 -3.08
CA LEU A 93 -15.77 -15.38 -2.55
C LEU A 93 -15.94 -15.25 -1.04
N LEU A 94 -15.11 -14.43 -0.38
CA LEU A 94 -15.20 -14.26 1.06
C LEU A 94 -16.43 -13.46 1.45
N GLU A 95 -17.02 -13.82 2.59
CA GLU A 95 -18.09 -13.04 3.20
C GLU A 95 -17.59 -11.61 3.48
N PRO A 96 -18.48 -10.60 3.41
CA PRO A 96 -18.04 -9.20 3.60
C PRO A 96 -17.28 -8.96 4.91
N VAL A 97 -17.71 -9.54 6.02
CA VAL A 97 -17.03 -9.37 7.30
C VAL A 97 -15.62 -9.95 7.25
N VAL A 98 -15.46 -11.15 6.70
CA VAL A 98 -14.16 -11.81 6.59
C VAL A 98 -13.25 -11.05 5.64
N ARG A 99 -13.81 -10.62 4.51
CA ARG A 99 -13.09 -9.85 3.49
C ARG A 99 -12.52 -8.55 4.07
N LEU A 100 -13.34 -7.80 4.81
CA LEU A 100 -12.93 -6.54 5.42
C LEU A 100 -11.87 -6.74 6.50
N ARG A 101 -12.04 -7.76 7.33
CA ARG A 101 -11.05 -8.04 8.38
C ARG A 101 -9.71 -8.38 7.77
N ARG A 102 -9.72 -9.24 6.74
CA ARG A 102 -8.49 -9.63 6.05
C ARG A 102 -7.84 -8.43 5.37
N PHE A 103 -8.63 -7.60 4.70
CA PHE A 103 -8.11 -6.38 4.06
C PHE A 103 -7.47 -5.45 5.08
N GLY A 104 -8.18 -5.17 6.16
CA GLY A 104 -7.67 -4.26 7.19
C GLY A 104 -6.41 -4.75 7.86
N ASP A 105 -6.37 -6.03 8.22
CA ASP A 105 -5.20 -6.61 8.88
C ASP A 105 -4.01 -6.65 7.94
N LEU A 106 -4.23 -7.05 6.68
CA LEU A 106 -3.14 -7.11 5.70
C LEU A 106 -2.60 -5.72 5.37
N LEU A 107 -3.49 -4.76 5.13
CA LEU A 107 -3.05 -3.41 4.77
C LEU A 107 -2.26 -2.77 5.91
N ALA A 108 -2.72 -2.90 7.14
CA ALA A 108 -2.00 -2.35 8.29
C ALA A 108 -0.62 -2.99 8.45
N ALA A 109 -0.55 -4.32 8.33
CA ALA A 109 0.73 -5.03 8.43
C ALA A 109 1.67 -4.67 7.28
N HIS A 110 1.12 -4.53 6.06
CA HIS A 110 1.87 -4.15 4.87
C HIS A 110 2.50 -2.76 5.02
N VAL A 111 1.71 -1.79 5.47
CA VAL A 111 2.21 -0.42 5.69
C VAL A 111 3.33 -0.42 6.74
N ARG A 112 3.14 -1.14 7.85
CA ARG A 112 4.17 -1.21 8.90
C ARG A 112 5.47 -1.83 8.38
N TYR A 113 5.34 -2.90 7.60
CA TYR A 113 6.50 -3.56 7.02
C TYR A 113 7.27 -2.62 6.10
N GLU A 114 6.54 -1.90 5.23
CA GLU A 114 7.19 -0.96 4.32
C GLU A 114 7.89 0.17 5.07
N GLU A 115 7.24 0.74 6.08
CA GLU A 115 7.82 1.86 6.82
C GLU A 115 9.03 1.45 7.66
N ARG A 116 9.03 0.22 8.18
CA ARG A 116 10.09 -0.25 9.08
C ARG A 116 11.24 -0.95 8.35
N VAL A 117 10.96 -1.62 7.24
CA VAL A 117 11.95 -2.49 6.57
C VAL A 117 12.30 -1.98 5.19
N ILE A 118 11.31 -1.71 4.34
CA ILE A 118 11.54 -1.41 2.92
C ILE A 118 11.98 0.04 2.70
N PHE A 119 11.21 0.99 3.23
CA PHE A 119 11.49 2.41 2.99
C PHE A 119 12.85 2.86 3.54
N PRO A 120 13.30 2.39 4.73
CA PRO A 120 14.66 2.73 5.16
C PRO A 120 15.73 2.25 4.19
N GLN A 121 15.55 1.05 3.60
CA GLN A 121 16.49 0.54 2.62
C GLN A 121 16.45 1.34 1.32
N LEU A 122 15.26 1.70 0.86
CA LEU A 122 15.09 2.55 -0.32
C LEU A 122 15.69 3.94 -0.07
N GLN A 123 15.46 4.50 1.11
CA GLN A 123 15.95 5.83 1.47
C GLN A 123 17.48 5.90 1.41
N SER A 124 18.17 4.83 1.83
CA SER A 124 19.62 4.80 1.87
C SER A 124 20.23 4.37 0.54
N HIS A 125 19.45 3.89 -0.42
CA HIS A 125 19.96 3.49 -1.73
C HIS A 125 20.38 4.73 -2.52
N SER A 126 21.56 4.68 -3.14
CA SER A 126 22.14 5.84 -3.83
C SER A 126 21.23 6.36 -4.95
N GLY A 127 20.47 5.48 -5.62
CA GLY A 127 19.54 5.87 -6.66
C GLY A 127 18.37 6.70 -6.14
N MET A 128 18.03 6.57 -4.87
CA MET A 128 16.89 7.30 -4.27
C MET A 128 17.24 8.75 -3.95
N THR A 129 18.50 9.12 -3.96
CA THR A 129 18.92 10.50 -3.77
C THR A 129 18.96 11.28 -5.07
N SER A 130 18.73 10.61 -6.20
CA SER A 130 18.67 11.24 -7.50
C SER A 130 17.43 12.15 -7.59
N GLU A 131 17.59 13.30 -8.22
CA GLU A 131 16.51 14.25 -8.41
C GLU A 131 15.35 13.63 -9.19
N ALA A 132 15.63 12.77 -10.14
CA ALA A 132 14.62 12.09 -10.94
C ALA A 132 13.70 11.21 -10.07
N LEU A 133 14.21 10.66 -8.97
CA LEU A 133 13.44 9.82 -8.06
C LEU A 133 12.72 10.64 -6.98
N LEU A 134 13.16 11.87 -6.74
CA LEU A 134 12.52 12.75 -5.77
C LEU A 134 11.15 13.21 -6.25
N ASN A 135 10.99 13.33 -7.57
CA ASN A 135 9.73 13.77 -8.18
C ASN A 135 9.54 13.01 -9.49
N PRO A 136 8.73 11.93 -9.50
CA PRO A 136 8.52 11.15 -10.71
C PRO A 136 7.96 11.96 -11.88
N ASN A 137 7.15 12.98 -11.61
CA ASN A 137 6.59 13.82 -12.66
C ASN A 137 7.63 14.77 -13.26
N HIS A 138 8.68 15.04 -12.53
CA HIS A 138 9.74 15.93 -12.97
C HIS A 138 10.53 15.35 -14.13
N SER A 139 10.66 14.04 -14.19
CA SER A 139 11.43 13.35 -15.22
C SER A 139 10.79 13.47 -16.60
N GLU A 140 9.56 13.91 -16.68
CA GLU A 140 8.83 14.08 -17.95
C GLU A 140 9.14 15.39 -18.66
N ARG A 141 9.91 16.25 -18.07
CA ARG A 141 10.24 17.55 -18.65
C ARG A 141 11.23 17.46 -19.78
#